data_c07f809f1ac8de2f2a12497b57c6d43f
#
_entry.id   c07f809f1ac8de2f2a12497b57c6d43f
#
_cell.length_a   1.000
_cell.length_b   1.000
_cell.length_c   1.000
_cell.angle_alpha   90.00
_cell.angle_beta   90.00
_cell.angle_gamma   90.00
#
_symmetry.space_group_name_H-M   'P 1'
#
loop_
_entity.id
_entity.type
_entity.pdbx_description
1 polymer ?
#
loop_
_entity_poly.entity_id
_entity_poly.type
_entity_poly.pdbx_seq_one_letter_code
_entity_poly.pdbx_strand_id
1 'polypeptide(L)'
;MGHKIADPDSFGACMGIYRAAVSLEKKAHIIVNTVTESVRPLYNEIVESPAYEDDIFLTSDEAMDYITDNTMVIVVDTNKPQMTECPELLRRSRMTAVLDHHRQSSTVIANAVLSYVEP
;
A
#
# COMPACT_ATOMS: atom_id res chain seq x y z
N MET A 1 -0.25 0.57 -0.63
CA MET A 1 -0.96 0.26 0.65
C MET A 1 -1.76 -1.03 0.53
N GLY A 2 -1.91 -1.74 1.63
CA GLY A 2 -2.77 -2.91 1.73
C GLY A 2 -4.11 -2.58 2.39
N HIS A 3 -4.75 -3.60 2.95
CA HIS A 3 -5.99 -3.42 3.69
C HIS A 3 -5.72 -3.04 5.15
N LYS A 4 -6.76 -2.48 5.80
CA LYS A 4 -6.74 -2.23 7.24
C LYS A 4 -6.44 -3.52 7.98
N ILE A 5 -5.81 -3.42 9.15
CA ILE A 5 -5.43 -4.59 9.95
C ILE A 5 -4.59 -5.56 9.09
N ALA A 6 -3.42 -5.08 8.73
CA ALA A 6 -2.50 -5.82 7.86
C ALA A 6 -2.16 -7.20 8.42
N ASP A 7 -2.13 -8.18 7.55
CA ASP A 7 -1.61 -9.51 7.83
C ASP A 7 -0.28 -9.71 7.07
N PRO A 8 0.45 -10.82 7.29
CA PRO A 8 1.72 -11.07 6.59
C PRO A 8 1.61 -11.06 5.07
N ASP A 9 0.49 -11.53 4.50
CA ASP A 9 0.29 -11.52 3.05
C ASP A 9 0.22 -10.11 2.50
N SER A 10 -0.61 -9.27 3.12
CA SER A 10 -0.75 -7.86 2.75
C SER A 10 0.56 -7.10 2.91
N PHE A 11 1.23 -7.30 4.03
CA PHE A 11 2.51 -6.66 4.32
C PHE A 11 3.59 -7.10 3.32
N GLY A 12 3.68 -8.40 3.05
CA GLY A 12 4.62 -8.94 2.08
C GLY A 12 4.39 -8.42 0.68
N ALA A 13 3.12 -8.31 0.27
CA ALA A 13 2.76 -7.74 -1.03
C ALA A 13 3.20 -6.27 -1.14
N CYS A 14 2.99 -5.47 -0.09
CA CYS A 14 3.48 -4.09 -0.03
C CYS A 14 5.00 -4.03 -0.17
N MET A 15 5.73 -4.89 0.54
CA MET A 15 7.18 -4.93 0.47
C MET A 15 7.67 -5.30 -0.92
N GLY A 16 6.99 -6.24 -1.58
CA GLY A 16 7.32 -6.63 -2.97
C GLY A 16 7.20 -5.46 -3.94
N ILE A 17 6.10 -4.71 -3.85
CA ILE A 17 5.88 -3.52 -4.68
C ILE A 17 6.90 -2.42 -4.34
N TYR A 18 7.19 -2.21 -3.06
CA TYR A 18 8.20 -1.24 -2.64
C TYR A 18 9.55 -1.56 -3.27
N ARG A 19 10.00 -2.80 -3.21
CA ARG A 19 11.28 -3.23 -3.78
C ARG A 19 11.30 -3.07 -5.29
N ALA A 20 10.20 -3.39 -5.96
CA ALA A 20 10.08 -3.19 -7.40
C ALA A 20 10.21 -1.70 -7.76
N ALA A 21 9.53 -0.83 -7.03
CA ALA A 21 9.60 0.61 -7.28
C ALA A 21 11.02 1.16 -7.08
N VAL A 22 11.68 0.77 -6.00
CA VAL A 22 13.06 1.20 -5.73
C VAL A 22 14.02 0.69 -6.79
N SER A 23 13.84 -0.54 -7.28
CA SER A 23 14.67 -1.09 -8.36
C SER A 23 14.51 -0.32 -9.67
N LEU A 24 13.39 0.36 -9.86
CA LEU A 24 13.13 1.26 -11.00
C LEU A 24 13.51 2.71 -10.68
N GLU A 25 14.26 2.93 -9.61
CA GLU A 25 14.72 4.24 -9.16
C GLU A 25 13.57 5.21 -8.84
N LYS A 26 12.45 4.66 -8.33
CA LYS A 26 11.30 5.45 -7.88
C LYS A 26 11.28 5.55 -6.37
N LYS A 27 10.94 6.74 -5.86
CA LYS A 27 10.71 6.92 -4.43
C LYS A 27 9.37 6.26 -4.07
N ALA A 28 9.37 5.44 -3.02
CA ALA A 28 8.19 4.70 -2.61
C ALA A 28 8.03 4.71 -1.09
N HIS A 29 6.80 4.62 -0.65
CA HIS A 29 6.43 4.52 0.77
C HIS A 29 5.32 3.50 0.92
N ILE A 30 5.25 2.88 2.09
CA ILE A 30 4.19 1.94 2.45
C ILE A 30 3.35 2.57 3.56
N ILE A 31 2.03 2.56 3.39
CA ILE A 31 1.12 3.15 4.36
C ILE A 31 0.77 2.10 5.42
N VAL A 32 1.11 2.39 6.66
CA VAL A 32 0.81 1.52 7.81
C VAL A 32 0.39 2.40 8.98
N ASN A 33 -0.87 2.29 9.41
CA ASN A 33 -1.36 3.06 10.56
C ASN A 33 -1.17 2.32 11.88
N THR A 34 -1.40 1.00 11.87
CA THR A 34 -1.29 0.16 13.05
C THR A 34 -0.49 -1.09 12.71
N VAL A 35 0.55 -1.35 13.50
CA VAL A 35 1.34 -2.58 13.35
C VAL A 35 0.66 -3.68 14.16
N THR A 36 0.09 -4.66 13.46
CA THR A 36 -0.55 -5.81 14.11
C THR A 36 0.49 -6.78 14.68
N GLU A 37 0.07 -7.63 15.61
CA GLU A 37 0.96 -8.61 16.23
C GLU A 37 1.58 -9.57 15.20
N SER A 38 0.80 -9.97 14.20
CA SER A 38 1.30 -10.90 13.18
C SER A 38 2.35 -10.28 12.25
N VAL A 39 2.34 -8.97 12.10
CA VAL A 39 3.24 -8.22 11.22
C VAL A 39 4.43 -7.63 11.99
N ARG A 40 4.30 -7.44 13.28
CA ARG A 40 5.30 -6.74 14.11
C ARG A 40 6.74 -7.25 13.95
N PRO A 41 7.02 -8.56 13.95
CA PRO A 41 8.39 -9.02 13.77
C PRO A 41 9.01 -8.59 12.45
N LEU A 42 8.24 -8.66 11.36
CA LEU A 42 8.69 -8.23 10.03
C LEU A 42 8.89 -6.72 9.99
N TYR A 43 7.94 -5.96 10.54
CA TYR A 43 8.01 -4.51 10.61
C TYR A 43 9.27 -4.06 11.37
N ASN A 44 9.51 -4.62 12.54
CA ASN A 44 10.67 -4.26 13.35
C ASN A 44 11.97 -4.58 12.63
N GLU A 45 12.07 -5.71 11.97
CA GLU A 45 13.26 -6.10 11.21
C GLU A 45 13.58 -5.07 10.11
N ILE A 46 12.56 -4.59 9.42
CA ILE A 46 12.73 -3.60 8.34
C ILE A 46 13.12 -2.24 8.91
N VAL A 47 12.45 -1.79 9.97
CA VAL A 47 12.73 -0.49 10.61
C VAL A 47 14.16 -0.44 11.16
N GLU A 48 14.64 -1.54 11.69
CA GLU A 48 16.00 -1.63 12.27
C GLU A 48 17.08 -1.86 11.21
N SER A 49 16.71 -2.20 9.98
CA SER A 49 17.66 -2.49 8.92
C SER A 49 18.21 -1.21 8.28
N PRO A 50 19.56 -1.09 8.12
CA PRO A 50 20.15 0.05 7.41
C PRO A 50 19.92 -0.04 5.89
N ALA A 51 19.37 -1.13 5.39
CA ALA A 51 19.11 -1.32 3.95
C ALA A 51 17.89 -0.53 3.46
N TYR A 52 17.05 -0.02 4.37
CA TYR A 52 15.84 0.72 4.02
C TYR A 52 15.89 2.16 4.53
N GLU A 53 15.21 3.05 3.79
CA GLU A 53 15.09 4.45 4.17
C GLU A 53 14.26 4.60 5.44
N ASP A 54 14.53 5.65 6.24
CA ASP A 54 13.80 5.90 7.49
C ASP A 54 12.32 6.16 7.26
N ASP A 55 11.95 6.69 6.08
CA ASP A 55 10.59 7.03 5.73
C ASP A 55 9.88 5.96 4.87
N ILE A 56 10.34 4.72 4.94
CA ILE A 56 9.69 3.63 4.21
C ILE A 56 8.21 3.49 4.60
N PHE A 57 7.90 3.64 5.89
CA PHE A 57 6.53 3.55 6.39
C PHE A 57 5.99 4.93 6.72
N LEU A 58 4.77 5.22 6.28
CA LEU A 58 4.05 6.45 6.58
C LEU A 58 2.68 6.12 7.17
N THR A 59 2.20 6.97 8.04
CA THR A 59 0.79 6.95 8.45
C THR A 59 -0.08 7.55 7.33
N SER A 60 -1.40 7.39 7.45
CA SER A 60 -2.33 8.03 6.50
C SER A 60 -2.15 9.54 6.45
N ASP A 61 -2.01 10.19 7.60
CA ASP A 61 -1.83 11.65 7.66
C ASP A 61 -0.54 12.08 6.97
N GLU A 62 0.56 11.38 7.23
CA GLU A 62 1.83 11.66 6.56
C GLU A 62 1.71 11.47 5.05
N ALA A 63 1.04 10.40 4.62
CA ALA A 63 0.86 10.11 3.20
C ALA A 63 0.03 11.19 2.49
N MET A 64 -0.98 11.73 3.16
CA MET A 64 -1.78 12.83 2.59
C MET A 64 -0.96 14.10 2.37
N ASP A 65 0.08 14.31 3.18
CA ASP A 65 1.02 15.42 2.98
C ASP A 65 1.99 15.18 1.83
N TYR A 66 2.30 13.91 1.54
CA TYR A 66 3.25 13.53 0.49
C TYR A 66 2.63 13.48 -0.91
N ILE A 67 1.34 13.17 -1.01
CA ILE A 67 0.71 12.91 -2.31
C ILE A 67 0.72 14.14 -3.21
N THR A 68 1.05 13.92 -4.48
CA THR A 68 0.99 14.93 -5.54
C THR A 68 0.25 14.37 -6.75
N ASP A 69 0.08 15.20 -7.79
CA ASP A 69 -0.53 14.74 -9.05
C ASP A 69 0.32 13.69 -9.78
N ASN A 70 1.60 13.58 -9.43
CA ASN A 70 2.52 12.61 -10.01
C ASN A 70 2.69 11.35 -9.16
N THR A 71 1.94 11.22 -8.08
CA THR A 71 1.99 10.06 -7.19
C THR A 71 1.06 8.97 -7.69
N MET A 72 1.59 7.76 -7.82
CA MET A 72 0.77 6.57 -8.06
C MET A 72 0.45 5.91 -6.71
N VAL A 73 -0.82 5.63 -6.47
CA VAL A 73 -1.27 4.85 -5.33
C VAL A 73 -1.48 3.42 -5.79
N ILE A 74 -0.75 2.49 -5.18
CA ILE A 74 -0.87 1.07 -5.50
C ILE A 74 -1.54 0.37 -4.32
N VAL A 75 -2.67 -0.28 -4.60
CA VAL A 75 -3.44 -1.03 -3.61
C VAL A 75 -3.17 -2.51 -3.84
N VAL A 76 -2.81 -3.22 -2.78
CA VAL A 76 -2.55 -4.65 -2.81
C VAL A 76 -3.42 -5.38 -1.80
N ASP A 77 -3.74 -6.62 -2.10
CA ASP A 77 -4.44 -7.55 -1.21
C ASP A 77 -5.83 -7.09 -0.75
N THR A 78 -6.43 -6.17 -1.49
CA THR A 78 -7.85 -5.79 -1.38
C THR A 78 -8.27 -5.05 -2.64
N ASN A 79 -9.55 -5.12 -2.98
CA ASN A 79 -10.14 -4.34 -4.07
C ASN A 79 -11.31 -3.46 -3.58
N LYS A 80 -11.47 -3.34 -2.26
CA LYS A 80 -12.55 -2.57 -1.64
C LYS A 80 -12.00 -1.27 -1.07
N PRO A 81 -12.45 -0.09 -1.55
CA PRO A 81 -11.91 1.20 -1.11
C PRO A 81 -11.92 1.37 0.41
N GLN A 82 -13.04 1.02 1.06
CA GLN A 82 -13.21 1.19 2.50
C GLN A 82 -12.33 0.25 3.33
N MET A 83 -11.79 -0.79 2.72
CA MET A 83 -10.92 -1.74 3.41
C MET A 83 -9.44 -1.39 3.29
N THR A 84 -9.09 -0.38 2.50
CA THR A 84 -7.70 0.03 2.35
C THR A 84 -7.21 0.76 3.60
N GLU A 85 -5.89 0.79 3.76
CA GLU A 85 -5.24 1.48 4.88
C GLU A 85 -5.60 2.97 4.92
N CYS A 86 -5.75 3.61 3.76
CA CYS A 86 -6.10 5.03 3.66
C CYS A 86 -7.05 5.28 2.48
N PRO A 87 -8.38 5.16 2.69
CA PRO A 87 -9.35 5.41 1.61
C PRO A 87 -9.26 6.82 1.01
N GLU A 88 -8.84 7.82 1.79
CA GLU A 88 -8.72 9.19 1.30
C GLU A 88 -7.67 9.36 0.23
N LEU A 89 -6.59 8.56 0.25
CA LEU A 89 -5.59 8.57 -0.81
C LEU A 89 -6.21 8.20 -2.15
N LEU A 90 -7.16 7.28 -2.17
CA LEU A 90 -7.83 6.87 -3.41
C LEU A 90 -8.63 8.01 -4.01
N ARG A 91 -9.29 8.81 -3.18
CA ARG A 91 -10.04 9.98 -3.65
C ARG A 91 -9.12 11.07 -4.16
N ARG A 92 -7.96 11.23 -3.55
CA ARG A 92 -6.98 12.26 -3.90
C ARG A 92 -6.10 11.87 -5.08
N SER A 93 -5.88 10.58 -5.29
CA SER A 93 -4.96 10.06 -6.30
C SER A 93 -5.46 10.29 -7.72
N ARG A 94 -4.56 10.67 -8.61
CA ARG A 94 -4.81 10.73 -10.05
C ARG A 94 -4.44 9.44 -10.77
N MET A 95 -3.58 8.63 -10.16
CA MET A 95 -3.14 7.35 -10.72
C MET A 95 -3.25 6.27 -9.65
N THR A 96 -4.10 5.29 -9.88
CA THR A 96 -4.30 4.19 -8.95
C THR A 96 -4.15 2.85 -9.69
N ALA A 97 -3.41 1.93 -9.09
CA ALA A 97 -3.30 0.55 -9.54
C ALA A 97 -3.79 -0.38 -8.42
N VAL A 98 -4.45 -1.45 -8.80
CA VAL A 98 -4.99 -2.44 -7.85
C VAL A 98 -4.49 -3.83 -8.24
N LEU A 99 -3.88 -4.52 -7.29
CA LEU A 99 -3.39 -5.90 -7.44
C LEU A 99 -3.96 -6.73 -6.30
N ASP A 100 -4.87 -7.65 -6.61
CA ASP A 100 -5.58 -8.40 -5.59
C ASP A 100 -5.95 -9.80 -6.09
N HIS A 101 -6.09 -10.74 -5.15
CA HIS A 101 -6.51 -12.11 -5.43
C HIS A 101 -7.88 -12.47 -4.84
N HIS A 102 -8.58 -11.51 -4.23
CA HIS A 102 -9.92 -11.72 -3.70
C HIS A 102 -10.98 -11.53 -4.78
N ARG A 103 -12.16 -12.10 -4.55
CA ARG A 103 -13.28 -11.88 -5.46
C ARG A 103 -13.73 -10.44 -5.42
N GLN A 104 -14.05 -9.89 -6.58
CA GLN A 104 -14.64 -8.58 -6.66
C GLN A 104 -16.05 -8.60 -6.07
N SER A 105 -16.39 -7.53 -5.36
CA SER A 105 -17.74 -7.26 -4.86
C SER A 105 -18.36 -6.13 -5.67
N SER A 106 -19.59 -5.75 -5.31
CA SER A 106 -20.25 -4.59 -5.91
C SER A 106 -19.52 -3.28 -5.61
N THR A 107 -18.72 -3.22 -4.54
CA THR A 107 -17.96 -2.04 -4.16
C THR A 107 -16.51 -2.25 -4.55
N VAL A 108 -16.09 -1.65 -5.66
CA VAL A 108 -14.73 -1.77 -6.19
C VAL A 108 -14.06 -0.41 -6.23
N ILE A 109 -12.73 -0.42 -6.36
CA ILE A 109 -11.95 0.81 -6.53
C ILE A 109 -12.16 1.31 -7.95
N ALA A 110 -12.78 2.48 -8.06
CA ALA A 110 -13.08 3.10 -9.35
C ALA A 110 -11.85 3.83 -9.91
N ASN A 111 -11.85 4.00 -11.23
CA ASN A 111 -10.84 4.80 -11.95
C ASN A 111 -9.39 4.31 -11.79
N ALA A 112 -9.20 3.04 -11.50
CA ALA A 112 -7.86 2.46 -11.49
C ALA A 112 -7.30 2.42 -12.92
N VAL A 113 -6.07 2.91 -13.10
CA VAL A 113 -5.38 2.82 -14.40
C VAL A 113 -4.94 1.39 -14.70
N LEU A 114 -4.76 0.58 -13.67
CA LEU A 114 -4.50 -0.85 -13.76
C LEU A 114 -5.28 -1.53 -12.65
N SER A 115 -6.08 -2.52 -13.01
CA SER A 115 -6.78 -3.35 -12.04
C SER A 115 -6.54 -4.81 -12.41
N TYR A 116 -5.74 -5.49 -11.61
CA TYR A 116 -5.48 -6.91 -11.75
C TYR A 116 -6.04 -7.62 -10.53
N VAL A 117 -7.21 -8.21 -10.72
CA VAL A 117 -7.94 -8.92 -9.66
C VAL A 117 -8.20 -10.33 -10.15
N GLU A 118 -7.49 -11.29 -9.58
CA GLU A 118 -7.57 -12.69 -9.95
C GLU A 118 -7.70 -13.55 -8.70
N PRO A 119 -8.88 -14.13 -8.49
CA PRO A 119 -9.12 -14.97 -7.32
C PRO A 119 -8.27 -16.23 -7.29
#